data_c1350b8163ad1caab10a1001f6f544a6
#
_entry.id   c1350b8163ad1caab10a1001f6f544a6
#
_cell.length_a   1.000
_cell.length_b   1.000
_cell.length_c   1.000
_cell.angle_alpha   90.00
_cell.angle_beta   90.00
_cell.angle_gamma   90.00
#
_symmetry.space_group_name_H-M   'P 1'
#
loop_
_entity.id
_entity.type
_entity.pdbx_description
1 polymer ?
#
loop_
_entity_poly.entity_id
_entity_poly.type
_entity_poly.pdbx_seq_one_letter_code
_entity_poly.pdbx_strand_id
1 'polypeptide(L)'
;METLMNNDNPQYKNVLINPNSQLGGTRRKFIAHGAAIGAVSLSAPFISKIASASTSVNVLAFGGYEEPGMLTEFEEKTGITVNLKIHDGSDEEMIALMETSSPGTFDVITPTSAYIPKAIEDGIIAELNPADFPLDDYFDIIAKWPPVWKTGKLYAIVNRFGYYGITYNHKKFSESDVSSYDILFDPSVKGRVALFDWFLPNMGCLSKYNGNPNPYDLDAAAFSDLNDTLTKLRPQVGLVGNTSQVIQAMAGGSYDLAIAGEWVQAGMYDDGLPFKALVPEQGGVTWDQAVCVSATTPNKENAVKFLQYVTGPAFQSKLAIAKTYYSMVPNKKAAVMLPNDKRELLNLSNIEKFDEIFMSNLSPRKSPDNRDEWMASWEQFKNA
;
A
#
# COMPACT_ATOMS: atom_id res chain seq x y z
N MET A 1 -26.82 -38.36 -13.97
CA MET A 1 -26.79 -37.58 -15.21
C MET A 1 -25.82 -36.44 -14.93
N GLU A 2 -24.55 -36.70 -15.23
CA GLU A 2 -23.41 -35.81 -15.02
C GLU A 2 -23.47 -34.67 -16.08
N THR A 3 -23.29 -33.43 -15.68
CA THR A 3 -22.87 -32.37 -16.57
C THR A 3 -21.72 -31.64 -15.90
N LEU A 4 -20.53 -31.95 -16.39
CA LEU A 4 -19.25 -31.31 -16.09
C LEU A 4 -19.32 -29.83 -16.48
N MET A 5 -19.07 -28.93 -15.54
CA MET A 5 -18.71 -27.54 -15.85
C MET A 5 -17.20 -27.47 -16.02
N ASN A 6 -16.81 -27.25 -17.26
CA ASN A 6 -15.44 -26.95 -17.66
C ASN A 6 -15.15 -25.47 -17.32
N ASN A 7 -14.25 -25.23 -16.40
CA ASN A 7 -13.85 -23.89 -15.99
C ASN A 7 -12.41 -23.63 -16.46
N ASP A 8 -12.26 -23.35 -17.76
CA ASP A 8 -11.01 -22.92 -18.39
C ASP A 8 -10.96 -21.38 -18.44
N ASN A 9 -10.51 -20.76 -17.35
CA ASN A 9 -10.13 -19.36 -17.36
C ASN A 9 -8.60 -19.24 -17.35
N PRO A 10 -7.95 -18.69 -18.41
CA PRO A 10 -6.49 -18.73 -18.57
C PRO A 10 -5.68 -17.81 -17.65
N GLN A 11 -6.29 -16.97 -16.82
CA GLN A 11 -5.59 -15.92 -16.06
C GLN A 11 -4.87 -16.39 -14.77
N TYR A 12 -5.03 -17.65 -14.35
CA TYR A 12 -4.45 -18.13 -13.08
C TYR A 12 -3.46 -19.29 -13.22
N LYS A 13 -2.95 -19.55 -14.42
CA LYS A 13 -2.02 -20.66 -14.67
C LYS A 13 -0.58 -20.21 -14.90
N ASN A 14 0.07 -19.47 -14.03
CA ASN A 14 1.54 -19.36 -14.08
C ASN A 14 2.11 -18.75 -12.80
N VAL A 15 2.03 -19.45 -11.68
CA VAL A 15 3.02 -19.33 -10.60
C VAL A 15 3.27 -20.73 -10.01
N LEU A 16 4.04 -21.53 -10.71
CA LEU A 16 4.71 -22.70 -10.11
C LEU A 16 6.20 -22.40 -10.09
N ILE A 17 6.71 -22.11 -8.91
CA ILE A 17 8.13 -22.00 -8.61
C ILE A 17 8.73 -23.41 -8.68
N ASN A 18 9.75 -23.56 -9.51
CA ASN A 18 10.52 -24.78 -9.65
C ASN A 18 11.68 -24.77 -8.62
N PRO A 19 11.72 -25.68 -7.62
CA PRO A 19 12.76 -25.69 -6.60
C PRO A 19 13.91 -26.62 -6.98
N ASN A 20 14.66 -26.34 -8.03
CA ASN A 20 15.96 -27.00 -8.27
C ASN A 20 16.80 -26.23 -9.29
N SER A 21 17.65 -25.32 -8.80
CA SER A 21 18.89 -24.96 -9.49
C SER A 21 20.02 -24.94 -8.48
N GLN A 22 20.76 -26.02 -8.45
CA GLN A 22 22.02 -26.14 -7.71
C GLN A 22 23.10 -25.27 -8.37
N LEU A 23 23.73 -24.43 -7.56
CA LEU A 23 24.99 -23.76 -7.87
C LEU A 23 26.15 -24.74 -7.75
N GLY A 24 26.86 -24.94 -8.84
CA GLY A 24 28.12 -25.70 -8.89
C GLY A 24 29.20 -24.96 -9.69
N GLY A 25 30.14 -24.37 -8.98
CA GLY A 25 31.57 -24.20 -9.18
C GLY A 25 32.13 -23.86 -10.55
N THR A 26 33.06 -22.96 -10.67
CA THR A 26 34.51 -23.15 -10.44
C THR A 26 35.29 -21.89 -10.77
N ARG A 27 36.15 -21.52 -9.85
CA ARG A 27 37.26 -20.56 -10.08
C ARG A 27 38.28 -21.17 -11.06
N ARG A 28 38.68 -20.42 -12.08
CA ARG A 28 40.01 -20.59 -12.67
C ARG A 28 40.60 -19.26 -13.19
N LYS A 29 41.75 -18.98 -12.65
CA LYS A 29 42.77 -17.98 -12.95
C LYS A 29 43.08 -17.87 -14.46
N PHE A 30 43.33 -16.64 -14.92
CA PHE A 30 44.32 -16.42 -15.99
C PHE A 30 45.26 -15.28 -15.61
N ILE A 31 46.56 -15.62 -15.71
CA ILE A 31 47.73 -14.84 -15.37
C ILE A 31 48.19 -14.08 -16.64
N ALA A 32 48.62 -12.87 -16.38
CA ALA A 32 49.49 -11.95 -17.10
C ALA A 32 50.25 -12.39 -18.37
N HIS A 33 50.33 -11.47 -19.33
CA HIS A 33 51.57 -11.18 -20.06
C HIS A 33 51.62 -9.69 -20.38
N GLY A 34 52.68 -9.04 -19.94
CA GLY A 34 53.00 -7.66 -20.24
C GLY A 34 53.76 -7.51 -21.54
N ALA A 35 53.69 -6.34 -22.13
CA ALA A 35 54.76 -5.72 -22.89
C ALA A 35 54.51 -4.21 -23.03
N ALA A 36 55.47 -3.44 -22.61
CA ALA A 36 55.57 -2.00 -22.79
C ALA A 36 55.79 -1.63 -24.26
N ILE A 37 55.36 -0.42 -24.65
CA ILE A 37 56.11 0.53 -25.49
C ILE A 37 55.20 1.76 -25.80
N GLY A 38 55.75 2.96 -25.62
CA GLY A 38 55.47 4.13 -26.44
C GLY A 38 54.55 5.20 -25.86
N ALA A 39 55.13 6.15 -25.14
CA ALA A 39 54.49 7.46 -24.87
C ALA A 39 54.36 8.25 -26.17
N VAL A 40 53.13 8.54 -26.60
CA VAL A 40 52.82 9.66 -27.50
C VAL A 40 51.76 10.48 -26.80
N SER A 41 52.18 11.63 -26.29
CA SER A 41 51.28 12.66 -25.77
C SER A 41 50.50 13.33 -26.91
N LEU A 42 49.30 12.82 -27.19
CA LEU A 42 48.30 13.55 -27.95
C LEU A 42 47.33 14.17 -26.95
N SER A 43 47.43 15.49 -26.78
CA SER A 43 46.44 16.30 -26.13
C SER A 43 45.11 16.21 -26.89
N ALA A 44 44.31 15.20 -26.56
CA ALA A 44 42.90 15.17 -26.95
C ALA A 44 42.15 16.19 -26.11
N PRO A 45 41.29 17.03 -26.70
CA PRO A 45 40.44 17.92 -25.92
C PRO A 45 39.57 17.03 -24.99
N PHE A 46 39.56 17.40 -23.71
CA PHE A 46 38.56 16.86 -22.76
C PHE A 46 37.19 17.21 -23.32
N ILE A 47 36.59 16.29 -24.07
CA ILE A 47 35.16 16.29 -24.29
C ILE A 47 34.60 15.90 -22.92
N SER A 48 34.20 16.89 -22.13
CA SER A 48 33.28 16.67 -21.02
C SER A 48 32.15 15.84 -21.62
N LYS A 49 32.05 14.55 -21.25
CA LYS A 49 30.83 13.82 -21.46
C LYS A 49 29.78 14.64 -20.71
N ILE A 50 29.00 15.42 -21.45
CA ILE A 50 27.71 15.90 -20.99
C ILE A 50 27.04 14.61 -20.50
N ALA A 51 26.81 14.50 -19.20
CA ALA A 51 26.09 13.39 -18.65
C ALA A 51 24.78 13.34 -19.45
N SER A 52 24.63 12.32 -20.29
CA SER A 52 23.37 12.10 -21.00
C SER A 52 22.32 12.04 -19.94
N ALA A 53 21.38 12.99 -19.95
CA ALA A 53 20.27 12.96 -19.01
C ALA A 53 19.66 11.55 -19.09
N SER A 54 19.49 10.91 -17.96
CA SER A 54 18.85 9.60 -17.91
C SER A 54 17.52 9.69 -18.64
N THR A 55 17.26 8.75 -19.52
CA THR A 55 15.97 8.65 -20.23
C THR A 55 15.00 7.73 -19.49
N SER A 56 15.28 7.40 -18.24
CA SER A 56 14.46 6.49 -17.45
C SER A 56 14.29 6.95 -16.00
N VAL A 57 13.30 6.38 -15.32
CA VAL A 57 13.07 6.46 -13.88
C VAL A 57 12.82 5.05 -13.34
N ASN A 58 13.50 4.68 -12.25
CA ASN A 58 13.39 3.38 -11.62
C ASN A 58 12.43 3.46 -10.44
N VAL A 59 11.31 2.74 -10.49
CA VAL A 59 10.22 2.82 -9.54
C VAL A 59 10.02 1.49 -8.84
N LEU A 60 10.01 1.49 -7.51
CA LEU A 60 9.59 0.37 -6.67
C LEU A 60 8.22 0.70 -6.08
N ALA A 61 7.17 0.01 -6.53
CA ALA A 61 5.81 0.32 -6.15
C ALA A 61 5.02 -0.93 -5.72
N PHE A 62 4.01 -0.74 -4.90
CA PHE A 62 2.98 -1.75 -4.69
C PHE A 62 2.08 -1.89 -5.94
N GLY A 63 1.31 -2.99 -6.01
CA GLY A 63 0.46 -3.30 -7.15
C GLY A 63 -0.53 -2.21 -7.55
N GLY A 64 -0.92 -2.20 -8.83
CA GLY A 64 -1.81 -1.24 -9.47
C GLY A 64 -1.12 -0.33 -10.50
N TYR A 65 0.17 -0.10 -10.39
CA TYR A 65 0.94 0.71 -11.35
C TYR A 65 1.28 -0.08 -12.63
N GLU A 66 1.29 -1.40 -12.55
CA GLU A 66 1.59 -2.33 -13.66
C GLU A 66 0.43 -2.56 -14.61
N GLU A 67 -0.78 -2.08 -14.29
CA GLU A 67 -1.93 -2.31 -15.15
C GLU A 67 -1.76 -1.67 -16.53
N PRO A 68 -2.28 -2.31 -17.59
CA PRO A 68 -2.11 -1.83 -18.96
C PRO A 68 -2.54 -0.38 -19.13
N GLY A 69 -1.67 0.45 -19.72
CA GLY A 69 -1.96 1.85 -20.01
C GLY A 69 -1.81 2.81 -18.84
N MET A 70 -1.40 2.35 -17.67
CA MET A 70 -1.14 3.25 -16.52
C MET A 70 0.01 4.22 -16.77
N LEU A 71 1.10 3.76 -17.33
CA LEU A 71 2.33 4.53 -17.51
C LEU A 71 2.58 5.01 -18.95
N THR A 72 1.86 4.45 -19.92
CA THR A 72 2.06 4.72 -21.35
C THR A 72 1.99 6.21 -21.67
N GLU A 73 1.01 6.92 -21.13
CA GLU A 73 0.82 8.36 -21.36
C GLU A 73 2.01 9.19 -20.84
N PHE A 74 2.59 8.80 -19.70
CA PHE A 74 3.79 9.45 -19.17
C PHE A 74 4.99 9.24 -20.09
N GLU A 75 5.24 8.01 -20.51
CA GLU A 75 6.35 7.67 -21.39
C GLU A 75 6.25 8.37 -22.75
N GLU A 76 5.05 8.37 -23.35
CA GLU A 76 4.79 9.05 -24.63
C GLU A 76 4.99 10.57 -24.54
N LYS A 77 4.52 11.22 -23.45
CA LYS A 77 4.60 12.67 -23.30
C LYS A 77 5.98 13.17 -22.91
N THR A 78 6.73 12.37 -22.15
CA THR A 78 8.00 12.82 -21.56
C THR A 78 9.24 12.22 -22.24
N GLY A 79 9.09 11.11 -22.95
CA GLY A 79 10.20 10.31 -23.44
C GLY A 79 10.99 9.61 -22.33
N ILE A 80 10.47 9.58 -21.08
CA ILE A 80 11.11 8.94 -19.93
C ILE A 80 10.54 7.54 -19.77
N THR A 81 11.37 6.51 -19.92
CA THR A 81 10.96 5.12 -19.68
C THR A 81 10.83 4.83 -18.20
N VAL A 82 9.75 4.18 -17.78
CA VAL A 82 9.52 3.76 -16.40
C VAL A 82 9.95 2.32 -16.20
N ASN A 83 11.04 2.11 -15.47
CA ASN A 83 11.47 0.78 -15.05
C ASN A 83 10.73 0.43 -13.74
N LEU A 84 9.55 -0.16 -13.87
CA LEU A 84 8.70 -0.50 -12.74
C LEU A 84 9.06 -1.87 -12.16
N LYS A 85 9.27 -1.93 -10.86
CA LYS A 85 9.33 -3.16 -10.08
C LYS A 85 8.19 -3.18 -9.08
N ILE A 86 7.34 -4.19 -9.18
CA ILE A 86 6.28 -4.39 -8.18
C ILE A 86 6.87 -5.07 -6.95
N HIS A 87 6.52 -4.52 -5.80
CA HIS A 87 6.85 -5.03 -4.48
C HIS A 87 5.60 -5.71 -3.89
N ASP A 88 5.76 -6.94 -3.47
CA ASP A 88 4.71 -7.76 -2.84
C ASP A 88 5.02 -8.12 -1.38
N GLY A 89 6.11 -7.57 -0.85
CA GLY A 89 6.55 -7.72 0.53
C GLY A 89 5.97 -6.65 1.48
N SER A 90 6.62 -6.48 2.61
CA SER A 90 6.25 -5.47 3.61
C SER A 90 6.82 -4.08 3.30
N ASP A 91 6.28 -3.05 3.97
CA ASP A 91 6.83 -1.69 3.90
C ASP A 91 8.28 -1.64 4.44
N GLU A 92 8.58 -2.42 5.48
CA GLU A 92 9.93 -2.53 6.04
C GLU A 92 10.93 -3.07 5.00
N GLU A 93 10.54 -4.08 4.24
CA GLU A 93 11.39 -4.61 3.16
C GLU A 93 11.58 -3.57 2.06
N MET A 94 10.55 -2.80 1.69
CA MET A 94 10.66 -1.72 0.72
C MET A 94 11.65 -0.65 1.16
N ILE A 95 11.57 -0.20 2.41
CA ILE A 95 12.51 0.78 2.99
C ILE A 95 13.93 0.21 3.03
N ALA A 96 14.10 -1.03 3.50
CA ALA A 96 15.40 -1.69 3.55
C ALA A 96 16.02 -1.86 2.17
N LEU A 97 15.22 -2.19 1.15
CA LEU A 97 15.68 -2.24 -0.24
C LEU A 97 16.18 -0.87 -0.72
N MET A 98 15.47 0.22 -0.39
CA MET A 98 15.91 1.56 -0.75
C MET A 98 17.22 1.92 -0.04
N GLU A 99 17.35 1.63 1.25
CA GLU A 99 18.50 1.96 2.07
C GLU A 99 19.76 1.21 1.63
N THR A 100 19.63 -0.08 1.32
CA THR A 100 20.76 -0.97 1.02
C THR A 100 21.15 -0.98 -0.46
N SER A 101 20.32 -0.43 -1.34
CA SER A 101 20.58 -0.39 -2.78
C SER A 101 21.55 0.71 -3.15
N SER A 102 22.33 0.48 -4.22
CA SER A 102 23.20 1.51 -4.79
C SER A 102 22.38 2.70 -5.29
N PRO A 103 22.91 3.93 -5.23
CA PRO A 103 22.26 5.13 -5.80
C PRO A 103 21.79 4.89 -7.24
N GLY A 104 20.52 5.23 -7.52
CA GLY A 104 19.90 5.06 -8.82
C GLY A 104 19.33 3.66 -9.10
N THR A 105 19.43 2.71 -8.15
CA THR A 105 18.71 1.43 -8.27
C THR A 105 17.20 1.66 -8.21
N PHE A 106 16.75 2.52 -7.30
CA PHE A 106 15.39 3.02 -7.21
C PHE A 106 15.44 4.55 -7.08
N ASP A 107 14.71 5.23 -7.93
CA ASP A 107 14.56 6.69 -7.90
C ASP A 107 13.31 7.09 -7.11
N VAL A 108 12.27 6.24 -7.15
CA VAL A 108 10.97 6.44 -6.51
C VAL A 108 10.56 5.16 -5.79
N ILE A 109 9.97 5.34 -4.60
CA ILE A 109 9.29 4.25 -3.87
C ILE A 109 7.89 4.69 -3.43
N THR A 110 7.02 3.72 -3.12
CA THR A 110 5.62 3.98 -2.72
C THR A 110 5.26 3.35 -1.37
N PRO A 111 5.95 3.67 -0.26
CA PRO A 111 5.66 3.09 1.03
C PRO A 111 4.37 3.64 1.64
N THR A 112 3.88 2.99 2.67
CA THR A 112 2.88 3.55 3.58
C THR A 112 3.44 4.78 4.30
N SER A 113 2.61 5.82 4.49
CA SER A 113 3.08 7.06 5.15
C SER A 113 3.54 6.86 6.60
N ALA A 114 3.10 5.80 7.26
CA ALA A 114 3.56 5.42 8.59
C ALA A 114 5.09 5.23 8.69
N TYR A 115 5.76 4.93 7.58
CA TYR A 115 7.21 4.71 7.51
C TYR A 115 7.98 5.96 7.05
N ILE A 116 7.29 6.98 6.57
CA ILE A 116 7.92 8.22 6.06
C ILE A 116 8.71 8.97 7.15
N PRO A 117 8.22 9.15 8.40
CA PRO A 117 9.00 9.82 9.44
C PRO A 117 10.37 9.21 9.65
N LYS A 118 10.45 7.86 9.71
CA LYS A 118 11.71 7.13 9.85
C LYS A 118 12.60 7.29 8.61
N ALA A 119 12.04 7.19 7.41
CA ALA A 119 12.77 7.38 6.16
C ALA A 119 13.36 8.80 6.02
N ILE A 120 12.69 9.82 6.59
CA ILE A 120 13.23 11.19 6.67
C ILE A 120 14.40 11.26 7.66
N GLU A 121 14.26 10.63 8.84
CA GLU A 121 15.31 10.63 9.89
C GLU A 121 16.58 9.95 9.41
N ASP A 122 16.44 8.86 8.69
CA ASP A 122 17.54 8.08 8.13
C ASP A 122 18.13 8.72 6.85
N GLY A 123 17.53 9.82 6.35
CA GLY A 123 18.01 10.51 5.13
C GLY A 123 17.81 9.71 3.84
N ILE A 124 16.87 8.79 3.82
CA ILE A 124 16.61 7.88 2.67
C ILE A 124 15.85 8.61 1.56
N ILE A 125 14.96 9.53 1.89
CA ILE A 125 14.10 10.26 0.95
C ILE A 125 14.41 11.75 0.90
N ALA A 126 14.19 12.36 -0.27
CA ALA A 126 14.50 13.75 -0.54
C ALA A 126 13.35 14.69 -0.17
N GLU A 127 13.70 15.92 0.21
CA GLU A 127 12.76 17.03 0.30
C GLU A 127 12.19 17.36 -1.09
N LEU A 128 10.86 17.59 -1.14
CA LEU A 128 10.09 17.98 -2.31
C LEU A 128 9.63 19.43 -2.20
N ASN A 129 9.52 20.13 -3.33
CA ASN A 129 8.91 21.46 -3.36
C ASN A 129 7.38 21.32 -3.50
N PRO A 130 6.57 21.74 -2.53
CA PRO A 130 5.11 21.59 -2.59
C PRO A 130 4.47 22.25 -3.82
N ALA A 131 5.06 23.34 -4.32
CA ALA A 131 4.54 24.08 -5.47
C ALA A 131 4.62 23.28 -6.79
N ASP A 132 5.38 22.20 -6.83
CA ASP A 132 5.51 21.35 -8.01
C ASP A 132 4.35 20.34 -8.16
N PHE A 133 3.44 20.25 -7.17
CA PHE A 133 2.42 19.21 -7.08
C PHE A 133 1.02 19.78 -6.89
N PRO A 134 -0.05 19.08 -7.36
CA PRO A 134 -1.42 19.60 -7.34
C PRO A 134 -2.08 19.46 -5.95
N LEU A 135 -1.42 19.90 -4.87
CA LEU A 135 -1.91 19.74 -3.49
C LEU A 135 -3.19 20.53 -3.21
N ASP A 136 -3.44 21.63 -3.91
CA ASP A 136 -4.69 22.41 -3.81
C ASP A 136 -5.90 21.64 -4.36
N ASP A 137 -5.67 20.65 -5.21
CA ASP A 137 -6.72 19.77 -5.74
C ASP A 137 -7.03 18.60 -4.80
N TYR A 138 -6.26 18.41 -3.73
CA TYR A 138 -6.43 17.32 -2.77
C TYR A 138 -7.51 17.64 -1.74
N PHE A 139 -8.05 16.60 -1.10
CA PHE A 139 -8.75 16.76 0.16
C PHE A 139 -7.82 17.40 1.18
N ASP A 140 -8.30 18.40 1.91
CA ASP A 140 -7.45 19.26 2.75
C ASP A 140 -6.71 18.47 3.83
N ILE A 141 -7.38 17.49 4.44
CA ILE A 141 -6.79 16.62 5.46
C ILE A 141 -5.63 15.78 4.87
N ILE A 142 -5.76 15.33 3.62
CA ILE A 142 -4.73 14.52 2.96
C ILE A 142 -3.59 15.40 2.43
N ALA A 143 -3.88 16.59 1.91
CA ALA A 143 -2.85 17.56 1.51
C ALA A 143 -1.92 17.94 2.67
N LYS A 144 -2.47 17.95 3.90
CA LYS A 144 -1.76 18.27 5.14
C LYS A 144 -1.42 17.03 5.96
N TRP A 145 -1.36 15.85 5.35
CA TRP A 145 -1.16 14.58 6.05
C TRP A 145 0.12 14.58 6.89
N PRO A 146 0.03 14.49 8.23
CA PRO A 146 1.18 14.79 9.09
C PRO A 146 2.43 13.96 8.80
N PRO A 147 2.37 12.64 8.54
CA PRO A 147 3.57 11.84 8.34
C PRO A 147 4.43 12.25 7.14
N VAL A 148 3.85 12.91 6.12
CA VAL A 148 4.61 13.29 4.91
C VAL A 148 5.28 14.66 5.02
N TRP A 149 5.03 15.38 6.14
CA TRP A 149 5.60 16.69 6.43
C TRP A 149 6.54 16.63 7.66
N LYS A 150 7.69 17.30 7.59
CA LYS A 150 8.59 17.49 8.74
C LYS A 150 9.06 18.93 8.78
N THR A 151 8.81 19.64 9.88
CA THR A 151 9.19 21.04 10.08
C THR A 151 8.77 21.97 8.94
N GLY A 152 7.55 21.77 8.40
CA GLY A 152 7.01 22.59 7.30
C GLY A 152 7.53 22.22 5.90
N LYS A 153 8.32 21.15 5.78
CA LYS A 153 8.88 20.66 4.52
C LYS A 153 8.17 19.38 4.10
N LEU A 154 7.91 19.24 2.80
CA LEU A 154 7.28 18.08 2.18
C LEU A 154 8.34 17.03 1.81
N TYR A 155 8.09 15.76 2.07
CA TYR A 155 9.00 14.65 1.72
C TYR A 155 8.33 13.55 0.91
N ALA A 156 7.02 13.43 1.00
CA ALA A 156 6.25 12.46 0.24
C ALA A 156 4.86 13.01 -0.05
N ILE A 157 4.13 12.40 -0.98
CA ILE A 157 2.78 12.79 -1.34
C ILE A 157 1.90 11.55 -1.28
N VAL A 158 0.81 11.60 -0.50
CA VAL A 158 -0.17 10.52 -0.48
C VAL A 158 -0.77 10.38 -1.87
N ASN A 159 -0.71 9.18 -2.44
CA ASN A 159 -1.16 8.91 -3.80
C ASN A 159 -2.46 8.11 -3.87
N ARG A 160 -2.71 7.28 -2.88
CA ARG A 160 -3.96 6.57 -2.64
C ARG A 160 -4.11 6.29 -1.15
N PHE A 161 -5.33 6.07 -0.72
CA PHE A 161 -5.63 5.78 0.69
C PHE A 161 -6.95 5.04 0.81
N GLY A 162 -7.29 4.65 2.02
CA GLY A 162 -8.53 4.02 2.36
C GLY A 162 -8.67 3.80 3.86
N TYR A 163 -9.52 2.86 4.25
CA TYR A 163 -9.77 2.58 5.65
C TYR A 163 -9.80 1.08 5.96
N TYR A 164 -9.69 0.78 7.24
CA TYR A 164 -10.08 -0.47 7.85
C TYR A 164 -11.23 -0.21 8.83
N GLY A 165 -12.28 -0.98 8.66
CA GLY A 165 -13.44 -1.08 9.49
C GLY A 165 -13.93 -2.52 9.46
N ILE A 166 -15.22 -2.74 9.18
CA ILE A 166 -15.81 -4.08 9.01
C ILE A 166 -16.23 -4.26 7.55
N THR A 167 -15.72 -5.33 6.92
CA THR A 167 -16.25 -5.87 5.68
C THR A 167 -17.14 -7.08 6.01
N TYR A 168 -18.34 -7.13 5.45
CA TYR A 168 -19.37 -8.10 5.82
C TYR A 168 -20.20 -8.58 4.64
N ASN A 169 -20.72 -9.80 4.73
CA ASN A 169 -21.67 -10.38 3.79
C ASN A 169 -23.09 -9.80 4.03
N HIS A 170 -23.52 -8.85 3.20
CA HIS A 170 -24.80 -8.15 3.37
C HIS A 170 -26.04 -9.00 3.11
N LYS A 171 -25.91 -10.25 2.66
CA LYS A 171 -27.02 -11.22 2.61
C LYS A 171 -27.25 -11.92 3.95
N LYS A 172 -26.28 -11.84 4.86
CA LYS A 172 -26.35 -12.47 6.19
C LYS A 172 -26.51 -11.44 7.32
N PHE A 173 -25.93 -10.28 7.16
CA PHE A 173 -25.95 -9.20 8.15
C PHE A 173 -26.51 -7.92 7.54
N SER A 174 -27.34 -7.22 8.27
CA SER A 174 -27.75 -5.87 7.96
C SER A 174 -26.66 -4.87 8.38
N GLU A 175 -26.72 -3.64 7.89
CA GLU A 175 -25.79 -2.58 8.29
C GLU A 175 -25.88 -2.30 9.81
N SER A 176 -27.07 -2.39 10.41
CA SER A 176 -27.24 -2.25 11.86
C SER A 176 -26.60 -3.38 12.67
N ASP A 177 -26.51 -4.59 12.14
CA ASP A 177 -25.85 -5.71 12.83
C ASP A 177 -24.34 -5.51 12.94
N VAL A 178 -23.75 -4.77 11.98
CA VAL A 178 -22.30 -4.56 11.87
C VAL A 178 -21.89 -3.11 12.17
N SER A 179 -22.81 -2.30 12.70
CA SER A 179 -22.54 -0.90 13.09
C SER A 179 -21.53 -0.77 14.23
N SER A 180 -21.28 -1.85 14.96
CA SER A 180 -20.30 -1.96 16.04
C SER A 180 -19.37 -3.16 15.81
N TYR A 181 -18.12 -3.07 16.30
CA TYR A 181 -17.24 -4.23 16.35
C TYR A 181 -17.74 -5.36 17.25
N ASP A 182 -18.79 -5.15 18.06
CA ASP A 182 -19.38 -6.21 18.91
C ASP A 182 -19.73 -7.45 18.11
N ILE A 183 -20.14 -7.30 16.86
CA ILE A 183 -20.46 -8.41 15.97
C ILE A 183 -19.30 -9.41 15.83
N LEU A 184 -18.05 -8.94 15.87
CA LEU A 184 -16.87 -9.81 15.77
C LEU A 184 -16.70 -10.74 16.98
N PHE A 185 -17.37 -10.43 18.09
CA PHE A 185 -17.32 -11.19 19.35
C PHE A 185 -18.58 -12.04 19.58
N ASP A 186 -19.59 -11.90 18.72
CA ASP A 186 -20.84 -12.65 18.84
C ASP A 186 -20.59 -14.16 18.64
N PRO A 187 -21.07 -15.05 19.54
CA PRO A 187 -20.92 -16.49 19.39
C PRO A 187 -21.48 -17.05 18.08
N SER A 188 -22.45 -16.39 17.44
CA SER A 188 -23.04 -16.83 16.17
C SER A 188 -22.07 -16.77 15.00
N VAL A 189 -21.01 -15.93 15.10
CA VAL A 189 -19.98 -15.80 14.05
C VAL A 189 -18.73 -16.65 14.32
N LYS A 190 -18.78 -17.57 15.29
CA LYS A 190 -17.66 -18.43 15.65
C LYS A 190 -17.04 -19.14 14.45
N GLY A 191 -15.75 -18.90 14.23
CA GLY A 191 -15.00 -19.45 13.09
C GLY A 191 -15.35 -18.84 11.74
N ARG A 192 -16.18 -17.74 11.71
CA ARG A 192 -16.63 -17.08 10.47
C ARG A 192 -15.95 -15.73 10.20
N VAL A 193 -15.05 -15.29 11.06
CA VAL A 193 -14.24 -14.08 10.89
C VAL A 193 -12.92 -14.45 10.21
N ALA A 194 -12.55 -13.72 9.15
CA ALA A 194 -11.23 -13.80 8.53
C ALA A 194 -10.47 -12.50 8.78
N LEU A 195 -9.18 -12.61 9.07
CA LEU A 195 -8.29 -11.46 9.25
C LEU A 195 -7.12 -11.54 8.27
N PHE A 196 -6.73 -10.40 7.75
CA PHE A 196 -5.47 -10.29 7.03
C PHE A 196 -4.31 -10.38 8.03
N ASP A 197 -3.21 -11.01 7.66
CA ASP A 197 -2.03 -11.13 8.53
C ASP A 197 -1.25 -9.78 8.60
N TRP A 198 -1.95 -8.75 9.07
CA TRP A 198 -1.43 -7.39 9.27
C TRP A 198 -1.78 -6.90 10.67
N PHE A 199 -0.80 -6.88 11.56
CA PHE A 199 -1.05 -6.54 12.96
C PHE A 199 -1.55 -5.10 13.15
N LEU A 200 -0.95 -4.12 12.46
CA LEU A 200 -1.28 -2.70 12.65
C LEU A 200 -2.78 -2.40 12.42
N PRO A 201 -3.39 -2.73 11.27
CA PRO A 201 -4.80 -2.38 11.07
C PRO A 201 -5.73 -3.18 11.98
N ASN A 202 -5.49 -4.48 12.18
CA ASN A 202 -6.36 -5.29 13.04
C ASN A 202 -6.33 -4.81 14.48
N MET A 203 -5.15 -4.67 15.05
CA MET A 203 -4.99 -4.22 16.43
C MET A 203 -5.40 -2.75 16.61
N GLY A 204 -5.17 -1.91 15.59
CA GLY A 204 -5.63 -0.52 15.59
C GLY A 204 -7.15 -0.40 15.64
N CYS A 205 -7.88 -1.19 14.84
CA CYS A 205 -9.35 -1.25 14.89
C CYS A 205 -9.86 -1.78 16.24
N LEU A 206 -9.21 -2.82 16.78
CA LEU A 206 -9.57 -3.36 18.10
C LEU A 206 -9.25 -2.39 19.24
N SER A 207 -8.19 -1.60 19.12
CA SER A 207 -7.88 -0.52 20.04
C SER A 207 -8.95 0.59 20.00
N LYS A 208 -9.47 0.93 18.81
CA LYS A 208 -10.64 1.81 18.67
C LYS A 208 -11.87 1.22 19.35
N TYR A 209 -12.11 -0.07 19.17
CA TYR A 209 -13.19 -0.78 19.85
C TYR A 209 -13.09 -0.67 21.38
N ASN A 210 -11.89 -0.74 21.94
CA ASN A 210 -11.64 -0.52 23.37
C ASN A 210 -11.79 0.95 23.83
N GLY A 211 -12.15 1.88 22.91
CA GLY A 211 -12.38 3.28 23.21
C GLY A 211 -11.14 4.16 23.22
N ASN A 212 -10.01 3.69 22.67
CA ASN A 212 -8.79 4.48 22.61
C ASN A 212 -8.84 5.50 21.46
N PRO A 213 -8.85 6.81 21.72
CA PRO A 213 -8.91 7.83 20.67
C PRO A 213 -7.67 7.81 19.78
N ASN A 214 -6.49 7.53 20.36
CA ASN A 214 -5.22 7.36 19.69
C ASN A 214 -4.83 5.88 19.69
N PRO A 215 -5.29 5.08 18.73
CA PRO A 215 -5.25 3.62 18.81
C PRO A 215 -3.86 3.00 18.86
N TYR A 216 -2.81 3.76 18.56
CA TYR A 216 -1.41 3.31 18.54
C TYR A 216 -0.55 3.91 19.65
N ASP A 217 -1.09 4.83 20.46
CA ASP A 217 -0.41 5.48 21.58
C ASP A 217 -0.98 4.95 22.90
N LEU A 218 -0.72 3.68 23.21
CA LEU A 218 -1.28 2.99 24.35
C LEU A 218 -0.30 2.98 25.52
N ASP A 219 -0.80 3.30 26.69
CA ASP A 219 -0.08 2.96 27.92
C ASP A 219 -0.16 1.45 28.21
N ALA A 220 0.54 1.01 29.24
CA ALA A 220 0.62 -0.41 29.59
C ALA A 220 -0.75 -1.03 29.92
N ALA A 221 -1.67 -0.27 30.53
CA ALA A 221 -3.00 -0.75 30.89
C ALA A 221 -3.86 -0.91 29.61
N ALA A 222 -3.92 0.09 28.75
CA ALA A 222 -4.64 0.04 27.48
C ALA A 222 -4.07 -1.05 26.53
N PHE A 223 -2.75 -1.27 26.55
CA PHE A 223 -2.15 -2.36 25.79
C PHE A 223 -2.51 -3.75 26.33
N SER A 224 -2.58 -3.89 27.68
CA SER A 224 -3.10 -5.10 28.31
C SER A 224 -4.55 -5.39 27.93
N ASP A 225 -5.42 -4.36 27.94
CA ASP A 225 -6.81 -4.47 27.55
C ASP A 225 -6.96 -4.89 26.05
N LEU A 226 -6.05 -4.41 25.20
CA LEU A 226 -6.00 -4.82 23.78
C LEU A 226 -5.65 -6.30 23.66
N ASN A 227 -4.73 -6.83 24.46
CA ASN A 227 -4.37 -8.25 24.47
C ASN A 227 -5.52 -9.13 24.97
N ASP A 228 -6.27 -8.67 25.96
CA ASP A 228 -7.49 -9.34 26.42
C ASP A 228 -8.57 -9.36 25.32
N THR A 229 -8.68 -8.28 24.54
CA THR A 229 -9.59 -8.19 23.39
C THR A 229 -9.20 -9.16 22.29
N LEU A 230 -7.90 -9.28 21.96
CA LEU A 230 -7.40 -10.29 21.04
C LEU A 230 -7.75 -11.70 21.52
N THR A 231 -7.55 -11.99 22.79
CA THR A 231 -7.88 -13.29 23.40
C THR A 231 -9.37 -13.63 23.26
N LYS A 232 -10.26 -12.64 23.51
CA LYS A 232 -11.72 -12.80 23.35
C LYS A 232 -12.12 -12.98 21.88
N LEU A 233 -11.42 -12.34 20.94
CA LEU A 233 -11.72 -12.44 19.51
C LEU A 233 -11.30 -13.81 18.93
N ARG A 234 -10.25 -14.42 19.46
CA ARG A 234 -9.61 -15.60 18.85
C ARG A 234 -10.58 -16.73 18.50
N PRO A 235 -11.57 -17.12 19.34
CA PRO A 235 -12.53 -18.17 19.03
C PRO A 235 -13.43 -17.89 17.82
N GLN A 236 -13.60 -16.64 17.42
CA GLN A 236 -14.43 -16.22 16.28
C GLN A 236 -13.64 -16.28 14.97
N VAL A 237 -12.30 -16.21 15.03
CA VAL A 237 -11.44 -16.16 13.87
C VAL A 237 -11.14 -17.57 13.36
N GLY A 238 -11.58 -17.85 12.13
CA GLY A 238 -11.32 -19.10 11.45
C GLY A 238 -10.13 -19.05 10.50
N LEU A 239 -9.69 -17.85 10.10
CA LEU A 239 -8.55 -17.65 9.20
C LEU A 239 -7.81 -16.37 9.57
N VAL A 240 -6.49 -16.48 9.69
CA VAL A 240 -5.55 -15.37 9.53
C VAL A 240 -4.67 -15.71 8.34
N GLY A 241 -4.64 -14.85 7.33
CA GLY A 241 -3.96 -15.19 6.07
C GLY A 241 -3.54 -13.99 5.25
N ASN A 242 -2.78 -14.25 4.19
CA ASN A 242 -2.43 -13.21 3.24
C ASN A 242 -3.66 -12.74 2.42
N THR A 243 -3.49 -11.68 1.65
CA THR A 243 -4.57 -11.05 0.87
C THR A 243 -5.33 -12.06 0.00
N SER A 244 -4.62 -12.87 -0.77
CA SER A 244 -5.24 -13.83 -1.68
C SER A 244 -6.03 -14.92 -0.92
N GLN A 245 -5.48 -15.43 0.18
CA GLN A 245 -6.14 -16.44 1.00
C GLN A 245 -7.46 -15.93 1.61
N VAL A 246 -7.43 -14.74 2.21
CA VAL A 246 -8.62 -14.15 2.84
C VAL A 246 -9.69 -13.84 1.80
N ILE A 247 -9.34 -13.17 0.70
CA ILE A 247 -10.30 -12.83 -0.37
C ILE A 247 -10.92 -14.09 -0.98
N GLN A 248 -10.12 -15.11 -1.34
CA GLN A 248 -10.64 -16.36 -1.90
C GLN A 248 -11.55 -17.11 -0.92
N ALA A 249 -11.18 -17.13 0.36
CA ALA A 249 -11.98 -17.82 1.38
C ALA A 249 -13.31 -17.10 1.67
N MET A 250 -13.34 -15.78 1.65
CA MET A 250 -14.58 -14.98 1.73
C MET A 250 -15.41 -15.16 0.46
N ALA A 251 -14.83 -15.06 -0.73
CA ALA A 251 -15.52 -15.28 -2.00
C ALA A 251 -16.13 -16.68 -2.09
N GLY A 252 -15.45 -17.69 -1.57
CA GLY A 252 -15.93 -19.06 -1.48
C GLY A 252 -17.00 -19.30 -0.40
N GLY A 253 -17.40 -18.24 0.36
CA GLY A 253 -18.45 -18.33 1.38
C GLY A 253 -18.03 -18.98 2.70
N SER A 254 -16.73 -19.23 2.89
CA SER A 254 -16.23 -19.80 4.15
C SER A 254 -16.26 -18.80 5.29
N TYR A 255 -16.12 -17.50 5.00
CA TYR A 255 -16.10 -16.40 5.98
C TYR A 255 -17.03 -15.28 5.57
N ASP A 256 -17.61 -14.60 6.54
CA ASP A 256 -18.64 -13.61 6.35
C ASP A 256 -18.25 -12.22 6.82
N LEU A 257 -17.22 -12.12 7.67
CA LEU A 257 -16.77 -10.90 8.32
C LEU A 257 -15.24 -10.81 8.22
N ALA A 258 -14.74 -9.57 8.05
CA ALA A 258 -13.31 -9.28 8.11
C ALA A 258 -13.08 -7.86 8.66
N ILE A 259 -11.93 -7.62 9.28
CA ILE A 259 -11.42 -6.26 9.47
C ILE A 259 -10.76 -5.85 8.16
N ALA A 260 -11.49 -5.08 7.35
CA ALA A 260 -11.08 -4.58 6.04
C ALA A 260 -11.93 -3.36 5.66
N GLY A 261 -11.78 -2.85 4.45
CA GLY A 261 -12.46 -1.64 4.03
C GLY A 261 -12.95 -1.66 2.58
N GLU A 262 -13.10 -0.48 2.02
CA GLU A 262 -13.68 -0.21 0.70
C GLU A 262 -12.99 -0.98 -0.43
N TRP A 263 -11.70 -1.22 -0.33
CA TRP A 263 -10.92 -1.92 -1.35
C TRP A 263 -11.36 -3.38 -1.53
N VAL A 264 -11.72 -4.08 -0.44
CA VAL A 264 -12.29 -5.44 -0.50
C VAL A 264 -13.70 -5.38 -1.06
N GLN A 265 -14.53 -4.45 -0.58
CA GLN A 265 -15.88 -4.24 -1.09
C GLN A 265 -15.88 -4.02 -2.61
N ALA A 266 -15.03 -3.12 -3.10
CA ALA A 266 -14.97 -2.76 -4.51
C ALA A 266 -14.52 -3.93 -5.39
N GLY A 267 -13.48 -4.68 -4.97
CA GLY A 267 -13.04 -5.87 -5.66
C GLY A 267 -14.12 -6.95 -5.73
N MET A 268 -14.78 -7.22 -4.61
CA MET A 268 -15.83 -8.24 -4.54
C MET A 268 -17.11 -7.82 -5.28
N TYR A 269 -17.41 -6.53 -5.34
CA TYR A 269 -18.55 -6.01 -6.13
C TYR A 269 -18.41 -6.32 -7.61
N ASP A 270 -17.23 -6.16 -8.19
CA ASP A 270 -16.98 -6.45 -9.59
C ASP A 270 -17.13 -7.95 -9.93
N ASP A 271 -16.91 -8.81 -8.96
CA ASP A 271 -17.12 -10.26 -9.05
C ASP A 271 -18.59 -10.67 -8.72
N GLY A 272 -19.47 -9.71 -8.46
CA GLY A 272 -20.88 -9.96 -8.12
C GLY A 272 -21.07 -10.59 -6.71
N LEU A 273 -20.09 -10.46 -5.84
CA LEU A 273 -20.10 -11.04 -4.49
C LEU A 273 -20.79 -10.11 -3.48
N PRO A 274 -21.50 -10.66 -2.47
CA PRO A 274 -22.36 -9.89 -1.60
C PRO A 274 -21.64 -9.27 -0.41
N PHE A 275 -20.54 -8.55 -0.63
CA PHE A 275 -19.79 -7.92 0.44
C PHE A 275 -19.92 -6.39 0.40
N LYS A 276 -20.07 -5.81 1.58
CA LYS A 276 -20.04 -4.37 1.84
C LYS A 276 -19.05 -4.07 2.94
N ALA A 277 -18.62 -2.82 3.03
CA ALA A 277 -17.74 -2.34 4.09
C ALA A 277 -18.28 -1.05 4.70
N LEU A 278 -18.03 -0.86 5.98
CA LEU A 278 -18.34 0.37 6.71
C LEU A 278 -17.30 0.63 7.80
N VAL A 279 -17.28 1.88 8.27
CA VAL A 279 -16.55 2.26 9.49
C VAL A 279 -17.54 2.16 10.65
N PRO A 280 -17.30 1.28 11.64
CA PRO A 280 -18.18 1.15 12.80
C PRO A 280 -18.23 2.43 13.65
N GLU A 281 -19.19 2.53 14.55
CA GLU A 281 -19.39 3.71 15.41
C GLU A 281 -18.19 4.03 16.31
N GLN A 282 -17.40 3.01 16.70
CA GLN A 282 -16.14 3.20 17.45
C GLN A 282 -15.02 3.79 16.59
N GLY A 283 -15.22 3.86 15.27
CA GLY A 283 -14.24 4.33 14.31
C GLY A 283 -13.38 3.25 13.69
N GLY A 284 -12.55 3.66 12.77
CA GLY A 284 -11.61 2.80 12.07
C GLY A 284 -10.21 3.39 12.03
N VAL A 285 -9.33 2.76 11.27
CA VAL A 285 -8.00 3.28 11.00
C VAL A 285 -7.78 3.44 9.50
N THR A 286 -6.96 4.42 9.09
CA THR A 286 -6.65 4.61 7.67
C THR A 286 -5.54 3.67 7.21
N TRP A 287 -5.52 3.42 5.92
CA TRP A 287 -4.31 3.02 5.22
C TRP A 287 -4.04 4.03 4.11
N ASP A 288 -2.80 4.15 3.72
CA ASP A 288 -2.40 5.03 2.64
C ASP A 288 -1.11 4.54 2.00
N GLN A 289 -0.82 5.02 0.82
CA GLN A 289 0.47 4.89 0.18
C GLN A 289 0.90 6.27 -0.28
N ALA A 290 2.14 6.60 0.01
CA ALA A 290 2.75 7.83 -0.41
C ALA A 290 3.81 7.55 -1.48
N VAL A 291 4.04 8.51 -2.38
CA VAL A 291 5.14 8.47 -3.34
C VAL A 291 6.24 9.42 -2.88
N CYS A 292 7.48 8.95 -2.89
CA CYS A 292 8.63 9.73 -2.50
C CYS A 292 9.86 9.46 -3.38
N VAL A 293 10.79 10.43 -3.40
CA VAL A 293 12.00 10.40 -4.21
C VAL A 293 13.18 10.00 -3.33
N SER A 294 14.04 9.11 -3.83
CA SER A 294 15.29 8.74 -3.17
C SER A 294 16.20 9.95 -2.97
N ALA A 295 16.76 10.11 -1.77
CA ALA A 295 17.72 11.17 -1.48
C ALA A 295 19.02 11.05 -2.28
N THR A 296 19.37 9.84 -2.72
CA THR A 296 20.63 9.53 -3.42
C THR A 296 20.45 9.32 -4.93
N THR A 297 19.24 9.55 -5.46
CA THR A 297 19.01 9.35 -6.90
C THR A 297 19.81 10.34 -7.77
N PRO A 298 20.49 9.86 -8.80
CA PRO A 298 21.07 10.73 -9.83
C PRO A 298 20.02 11.27 -10.81
N ASN A 299 18.77 10.74 -10.77
CA ASN A 299 17.70 11.01 -11.73
C ASN A 299 16.58 11.88 -11.13
N LYS A 300 16.90 12.79 -10.18
CA LYS A 300 15.92 13.55 -9.39
C LYS A 300 14.87 14.25 -10.26
N GLU A 301 15.27 14.84 -11.38
CA GLU A 301 14.36 15.56 -12.28
C GLU A 301 13.31 14.60 -12.88
N ASN A 302 13.72 13.43 -13.35
CA ASN A 302 12.79 12.42 -13.88
C ASN A 302 11.87 11.86 -12.79
N ALA A 303 12.42 11.63 -11.60
CA ALA A 303 11.64 11.18 -10.44
C ALA A 303 10.55 12.21 -10.07
N VAL A 304 10.86 13.49 -10.03
CA VAL A 304 9.88 14.56 -9.75
C VAL A 304 8.82 14.61 -10.85
N LYS A 305 9.20 14.54 -12.13
CA LYS A 305 8.22 14.47 -13.25
C LYS A 305 7.30 13.25 -13.13
N PHE A 306 7.84 12.11 -12.70
CA PHE A 306 7.04 10.93 -12.44
C PHE A 306 6.05 11.16 -11.29
N LEU A 307 6.49 11.75 -10.17
CA LEU A 307 5.59 12.10 -9.07
C LEU A 307 4.48 13.07 -9.53
N GLN A 308 4.81 14.10 -10.31
CA GLN A 308 3.81 15.02 -10.87
C GLN A 308 2.74 14.30 -11.69
N TYR A 309 3.14 13.31 -12.48
CA TYR A 309 2.21 12.50 -13.27
C TYR A 309 1.32 11.64 -12.38
N VAL A 310 1.91 10.88 -11.44
CA VAL A 310 1.14 9.91 -10.64
C VAL A 310 0.27 10.58 -9.55
N THR A 311 0.55 11.83 -9.19
CA THR A 311 -0.30 12.64 -8.29
C THR A 311 -1.37 13.45 -9.02
N GLY A 312 -1.32 13.45 -10.35
CA GLY A 312 -2.30 14.12 -11.19
C GLY A 312 -3.64 13.37 -11.31
N PRO A 313 -4.72 14.08 -11.65
CA PRO A 313 -6.08 13.51 -11.63
C PRO A 313 -6.27 12.37 -12.63
N ALA A 314 -5.65 12.42 -13.80
CA ALA A 314 -5.80 11.40 -14.83
C ALA A 314 -5.20 10.05 -14.40
N PHE A 315 -4.04 10.05 -13.73
CA PHE A 315 -3.45 8.83 -13.21
C PHE A 315 -4.22 8.32 -11.99
N GLN A 316 -4.52 9.20 -11.03
CA GLN A 316 -5.22 8.80 -9.81
C GLN A 316 -6.62 8.23 -10.08
N SER A 317 -7.36 8.77 -11.07
CA SER A 317 -8.66 8.20 -11.44
C SER A 317 -8.55 6.76 -11.97
N LYS A 318 -7.48 6.43 -12.70
CA LYS A 318 -7.19 5.04 -13.12
C LYS A 318 -6.75 4.19 -11.92
N LEU A 319 -5.87 4.72 -11.07
CA LEU A 319 -5.35 4.02 -9.90
C LEU A 319 -6.46 3.65 -8.91
N ALA A 320 -7.46 4.52 -8.72
CA ALA A 320 -8.61 4.27 -7.84
C ALA A 320 -9.36 2.96 -8.17
N ILE A 321 -9.44 2.62 -9.45
CA ILE A 321 -10.17 1.46 -9.96
C ILE A 321 -9.25 0.40 -10.57
N ALA A 322 -7.96 0.45 -10.25
CA ALA A 322 -7.02 -0.59 -10.61
C ALA A 322 -7.46 -1.93 -9.99
N LYS A 323 -7.66 -2.94 -10.83
CA LYS A 323 -8.25 -4.23 -10.40
C LYS A 323 -7.37 -4.97 -9.40
N THR A 324 -6.06 -4.76 -9.46
CA THR A 324 -5.11 -5.33 -8.52
C THR A 324 -5.35 -4.82 -7.10
N TYR A 325 -5.76 -3.54 -6.96
CA TYR A 325 -5.97 -2.95 -5.65
C TYR A 325 -6.81 -1.66 -5.74
N TYR A 326 -8.11 -1.75 -5.48
CA TYR A 326 -8.99 -0.57 -5.41
C TYR A 326 -8.60 0.37 -4.27
N SER A 327 -8.86 1.66 -4.43
CA SER A 327 -8.49 2.65 -3.41
C SER A 327 -9.28 3.94 -3.53
N MET A 328 -9.42 4.67 -2.46
CA MET A 328 -9.71 6.10 -2.52
C MET A 328 -8.50 6.85 -3.05
N VAL A 329 -8.72 8.02 -3.65
CA VAL A 329 -7.66 8.88 -4.16
C VAL A 329 -7.77 10.29 -3.59
N PRO A 330 -6.63 10.92 -3.23
CA PRO A 330 -6.64 12.21 -2.55
C PRO A 330 -7.03 13.39 -3.44
N ASN A 331 -6.89 13.28 -4.75
CA ASN A 331 -7.18 14.36 -5.69
C ASN A 331 -8.69 14.43 -5.98
N LYS A 332 -9.35 15.52 -5.56
CA LYS A 332 -10.80 15.76 -5.74
C LYS A 332 -11.22 15.69 -7.22
N LYS A 333 -10.38 16.20 -8.13
CA LYS A 333 -10.65 16.11 -9.58
C LYS A 333 -10.61 14.67 -10.09
N ALA A 334 -9.68 13.85 -9.58
CA ALA A 334 -9.65 12.43 -9.91
C ALA A 334 -10.91 11.71 -9.42
N ALA A 335 -11.36 12.00 -8.20
CA ALA A 335 -12.58 11.43 -7.65
C ALA A 335 -13.82 11.76 -8.51
N VAL A 336 -13.91 12.99 -9.05
CA VAL A 336 -15.01 13.39 -9.98
C VAL A 336 -14.96 12.61 -11.29
N MET A 337 -13.79 12.21 -11.75
CA MET A 337 -13.62 11.44 -13.01
C MET A 337 -14.12 9.99 -12.91
N LEU A 338 -14.30 9.46 -11.70
CA LEU A 338 -14.74 8.09 -11.49
C LEU A 338 -16.21 7.91 -11.89
N PRO A 339 -16.61 6.74 -12.41
CA PRO A 339 -18.03 6.36 -12.56
C PRO A 339 -18.78 6.47 -11.22
N ASN A 340 -20.07 6.79 -11.27
CA ASN A 340 -20.87 7.04 -10.07
C ASN A 340 -20.90 5.83 -9.11
N ASP A 341 -21.07 4.62 -9.64
CA ASP A 341 -21.05 3.38 -8.88
C ASP A 341 -19.70 3.17 -8.18
N LYS A 342 -18.59 3.48 -8.84
CA LYS A 342 -17.24 3.38 -8.24
C LYS A 342 -17.02 4.45 -7.17
N ARG A 343 -17.50 5.66 -7.36
CA ARG A 343 -17.45 6.70 -6.32
C ARG A 343 -18.23 6.28 -5.07
N GLU A 344 -19.39 5.67 -5.24
CA GLU A 344 -20.19 5.17 -4.13
C GLU A 344 -19.45 4.06 -3.37
N LEU A 345 -18.93 3.07 -4.10
CA LEU A 345 -18.17 1.96 -3.50
C LEU A 345 -16.92 2.40 -2.76
N LEU A 346 -16.27 3.48 -3.22
CA LEU A 346 -15.04 4.03 -2.63
C LEU A 346 -15.33 5.19 -1.65
N ASN A 347 -16.57 5.41 -1.23
CA ASN A 347 -16.97 6.50 -0.32
C ASN A 347 -16.57 7.90 -0.81
N LEU A 348 -16.45 8.10 -2.12
CA LEU A 348 -16.09 9.38 -2.76
C LEU A 348 -17.29 10.14 -3.33
N SER A 349 -18.53 9.78 -2.98
CA SER A 349 -19.74 10.41 -3.51
C SER A 349 -19.96 11.83 -2.99
N ASN A 350 -19.52 12.15 -1.78
CA ASN A 350 -19.67 13.47 -1.17
C ASN A 350 -18.31 14.18 -1.00
N ILE A 351 -17.77 14.67 -2.11
CA ILE A 351 -16.43 15.27 -2.16
C ILE A 351 -16.33 16.53 -1.30
N GLU A 352 -17.37 17.37 -1.28
CA GLU A 352 -17.37 18.67 -0.57
C GLU A 352 -17.30 18.51 0.95
N LYS A 353 -17.85 17.42 1.48
CA LYS A 353 -17.90 17.13 2.91
C LYS A 353 -17.07 15.91 3.31
N PHE A 354 -16.19 15.46 2.43
CA PHE A 354 -15.43 14.23 2.65
C PHE A 354 -14.64 14.26 3.97
N ASP A 355 -13.92 15.35 4.21
CA ASP A 355 -13.10 15.50 5.41
C ASP A 355 -13.97 15.50 6.70
N GLU A 356 -15.13 16.13 6.66
CA GLU A 356 -16.05 16.22 7.80
C GLU A 356 -16.76 14.89 8.07
N ILE A 357 -17.31 14.27 7.04
CA ILE A 357 -18.21 13.11 7.20
C ILE A 357 -17.41 11.82 7.35
N PHE A 358 -16.36 11.64 6.55
CA PHE A 358 -15.66 10.39 6.42
C PHE A 358 -14.44 10.32 7.34
N MET A 359 -13.55 11.32 7.25
CA MET A 359 -12.27 11.29 7.98
C MET A 359 -12.43 11.53 9.49
N SER A 360 -13.53 12.13 9.93
CA SER A 360 -13.75 12.47 11.34
C SER A 360 -13.78 11.24 12.27
N ASN A 361 -14.14 10.06 11.77
CA ASN A 361 -14.21 8.80 12.53
C ASN A 361 -13.04 7.83 12.25
N LEU A 362 -12.01 8.32 11.58
CA LEU A 362 -10.82 7.55 11.25
C LEU A 362 -9.59 8.07 11.98
N SER A 363 -8.76 7.17 12.47
CA SER A 363 -7.44 7.50 13.02
C SER A 363 -6.34 7.14 12.03
N PRO A 364 -5.33 8.00 11.82
CA PRO A 364 -4.18 7.64 11.00
C PRO A 364 -3.48 6.39 11.52
N ARG A 365 -3.16 5.46 10.63
CA ARG A 365 -2.28 4.35 10.97
C ARG A 365 -0.85 4.86 11.21
N LYS A 366 -0.25 4.47 12.31
CA LYS A 366 1.16 4.73 12.59
C LYS A 366 1.83 3.53 13.24
N SER A 367 3.14 3.48 13.20
CA SER A 367 3.90 2.49 13.96
C SER A 367 3.89 2.90 15.45
N PRO A 368 3.48 2.02 16.36
CA PRO A 368 3.58 2.29 17.81
C PRO A 368 5.04 2.28 18.26
N ASP A 369 5.36 3.03 19.34
CA ASP A 369 6.71 3.10 19.88
C ASP A 369 7.21 1.73 20.39
N ASN A 370 6.30 0.90 20.94
CA ASN A 370 6.56 -0.47 21.39
C ASN A 370 6.20 -1.52 20.34
N ARG A 371 6.54 -1.28 19.07
CA ARG A 371 6.17 -2.09 17.91
C ARG A 371 6.45 -3.59 18.09
N ASP A 372 7.58 -3.93 18.68
CA ASP A 372 7.97 -5.33 18.87
C ASP A 372 7.02 -6.09 19.81
N GLU A 373 6.47 -5.42 20.82
CA GLU A 373 5.45 -5.99 21.71
C GLU A 373 4.13 -6.20 20.96
N TRP A 374 3.74 -5.28 20.07
CA TRP A 374 2.57 -5.44 19.21
C TRP A 374 2.71 -6.64 18.28
N MET A 375 3.87 -6.79 17.66
CA MET A 375 4.16 -7.94 16.79
C MET A 375 4.14 -9.24 17.59
N ALA A 376 4.75 -9.28 18.78
CA ALA A 376 4.73 -10.46 19.63
C ALA A 376 3.31 -10.86 20.06
N SER A 377 2.46 -9.89 20.41
CA SER A 377 1.05 -10.11 20.74
C SER A 377 0.26 -10.65 19.55
N TRP A 378 0.51 -10.12 18.34
CA TRP A 378 -0.11 -10.61 17.12
C TRP A 378 0.30 -12.04 16.77
N GLU A 379 1.60 -12.36 16.90
CA GLU A 379 2.10 -13.72 16.70
C GLU A 379 1.49 -14.70 17.73
N GLN A 380 1.38 -14.29 18.99
CA GLN A 380 0.71 -15.10 20.02
C GLN A 380 -0.75 -15.34 19.67
N PHE A 381 -1.49 -14.30 19.24
CA PHE A 381 -2.88 -14.42 18.80
C PHE A 381 -3.05 -15.42 17.63
N LYS A 382 -2.17 -15.38 16.62
CA LYS A 382 -2.23 -16.30 15.49
C LYS A 382 -2.04 -17.77 15.90
N ASN A 383 -1.20 -18.01 16.88
CA ASN A 383 -0.82 -19.34 17.33
C ASN A 383 -1.70 -19.91 18.46
N ALA A 384 -2.69 -19.16 18.95
CA ALA A 384 -3.67 -19.58 19.96
C ALA A 384 -4.87 -20.35 19.30
#